data_fb548e99d040ae12fbb639f9160d532f
#
_entry.id   fb548e99d040ae12fbb639f9160d532f
#
_cell.length_a   1.000
_cell.length_b   1.000
_cell.length_c   1.000
_cell.angle_alpha   90.00
_cell.angle_beta   90.00
_cell.angle_gamma   90.00
#
_symmetry.space_group_name_H-M   'P 1'
#
loop_
_entity.id
_entity.type
_entity.pdbx_description
1 polymer ?
#
loop_
_entity_poly.entity_id
_entity_poly.type
_entity_poly.pdbx_seq_one_letter_code
_entity_poly.pdbx_strand_id
1 'polypeptide(L)' 'TNPPRVDFLNFCLDRMLSAKELPGVQTLCMKLGYELCRPIPELLQEYKTLLDLAEPDLLQISLRTVRKNILKKIR' A
#
# COMPACT_ATOMS: atom_id res chain seq x y z
N THR A 1 13.28 -14.96 12.65
CA THR A 1 11.88 -14.78 12.35
C THR A 1 11.48 -13.31 12.43
N ASN A 2 10.66 -12.87 11.49
CA ASN A 2 10.19 -11.50 11.46
C ASN A 2 9.15 -11.25 12.58
N PRO A 3 9.11 -10.02 13.12
CA PRO A 3 8.03 -9.66 14.03
C PRO A 3 6.67 -9.78 13.35
N PRO A 4 5.59 -10.09 14.09
CA PRO A 4 4.25 -10.16 13.51
C PRO A 4 3.85 -8.90 12.74
N ARG A 5 4.34 -7.74 13.17
CA ARG A 5 4.07 -6.48 12.50
C ARG A 5 4.62 -6.47 11.07
N VAL A 6 5.84 -7.01 10.88
CA VAL A 6 6.46 -7.07 9.56
C VAL A 6 5.72 -8.08 8.67
N ASP A 7 5.31 -9.22 9.24
CA ASP A 7 4.54 -10.20 8.50
C ASP A 7 3.20 -9.63 8.03
N PHE A 8 2.51 -8.90 8.90
CA PHE A 8 1.26 -8.25 8.55
C PHE A 8 1.47 -7.18 7.47
N LEU A 9 2.55 -6.40 7.58
CA LEU A 9 2.89 -5.41 6.57
C LEU A 9 3.12 -6.07 5.22
N ASN A 10 3.91 -7.15 5.19
CA ASN A 10 4.17 -7.87 3.95
C ASN A 10 2.88 -8.40 3.33
N PHE A 11 1.97 -8.89 4.16
CA PHE A 11 0.66 -9.32 3.71
C PHE A 11 -0.10 -8.18 3.04
N CYS A 12 -0.12 -7.00 3.68
CA CYS A 12 -0.81 -5.83 3.13
C CYS A 12 -0.19 -5.38 1.81
N LEU A 13 1.15 -5.33 1.75
CA LEU A 13 1.84 -4.92 0.54
C LEU A 13 1.59 -5.88 -0.63
N ASP A 14 1.53 -7.17 -0.31
CA ASP A 14 1.27 -8.18 -1.32
C ASP A 14 -0.15 -8.10 -1.88
N ARG A 15 -1.13 -7.83 -1.00
CA ARG A 15 -2.55 -7.83 -1.38
C ARG A 15 -3.02 -6.53 -1.99
N MET A 16 -2.41 -5.39 -1.62
CA MET A 16 -2.92 -4.09 -2.07
C MET A 16 -2.86 -3.91 -3.60
N LEU A 17 -1.94 -4.59 -4.27
CA LEU A 17 -1.80 -4.50 -5.72
C LEU A 17 -2.18 -5.79 -6.44
N SER A 18 -2.72 -6.77 -5.72
CA SER A 18 -3.10 -8.05 -6.33
C SER A 18 -4.41 -7.92 -7.10
N ALA A 19 -4.37 -8.25 -8.38
CA ALA A 19 -5.56 -8.23 -9.23
C ALA A 19 -6.59 -9.28 -8.81
N LYS A 20 -6.21 -10.24 -8.00
CA LYS A 20 -7.10 -11.30 -7.52
C LYS A 20 -7.92 -10.88 -6.31
N GLU A 21 -7.53 -9.78 -5.65
CA GLU A 21 -8.23 -9.29 -4.47
C GLU A 21 -9.37 -8.38 -4.85
N LEU A 22 -10.41 -8.35 -3.99
CA LEU A 22 -11.51 -7.42 -4.16
C LEU A 22 -11.02 -5.98 -3.95
N PRO A 23 -11.60 -5.01 -4.69
CA PRO A 23 -11.17 -3.60 -4.54
C PRO A 23 -11.23 -3.09 -3.11
N GLY A 24 -12.23 -3.50 -2.32
CA GLY A 24 -12.31 -3.11 -0.92
C GLY A 24 -11.15 -3.62 -0.09
N VAL A 25 -10.71 -4.86 -0.34
CA VAL A 25 -9.56 -5.43 0.35
C VAL A 25 -8.29 -4.72 -0.06
N GLN A 26 -8.11 -4.45 -1.36
CA GLN A 26 -6.94 -3.72 -1.84
C GLN A 26 -6.84 -2.34 -1.20
N THR A 27 -7.95 -1.62 -1.13
CA THR A 27 -8.01 -0.28 -0.53
C THR A 27 -7.64 -0.32 0.94
N LEU A 28 -8.21 -1.27 1.67
CA LEU A 28 -7.92 -1.45 3.10
C LEU A 28 -6.44 -1.77 3.32
N CYS A 29 -5.90 -2.71 2.54
CA CYS A 29 -4.49 -3.08 2.67
C CYS A 29 -3.57 -1.91 2.34
N MET A 30 -3.93 -1.09 1.36
CA MET A 30 -3.14 0.09 1.02
C MET A 30 -3.12 1.09 2.17
N LYS A 31 -4.26 1.36 2.80
CA LYS A 31 -4.34 2.27 3.94
C LYS A 31 -3.58 1.74 5.15
N LEU A 32 -3.76 0.46 5.48
CA LEU A 32 -3.07 -0.16 6.60
C LEU A 32 -1.56 -0.21 6.37
N GLY A 33 -1.13 -0.52 5.15
CA GLY A 33 0.28 -0.51 4.80
C GLY A 33 0.91 0.86 5.03
N TYR A 34 0.22 1.91 4.64
CA TYR A 34 0.69 3.27 4.88
C TYR A 34 0.84 3.55 6.37
N GLU A 35 -0.18 3.21 7.18
CA GLU A 35 -0.13 3.45 8.62
C GLU A 35 1.01 2.68 9.30
N LEU A 36 1.28 1.48 8.84
CA LEU A 36 2.38 0.67 9.40
C LEU A 36 3.76 1.19 8.99
N CYS A 37 3.87 1.76 7.79
CA CYS A 37 5.15 2.27 7.29
C CYS A 37 5.44 3.69 7.77
N ARG A 38 4.40 4.46 8.09
CA ARG A 38 4.53 5.88 8.40
C ARG A 38 5.58 6.21 9.46
N PRO A 39 5.65 5.48 10.59
CA PRO A 39 6.64 5.81 11.63
C PRO A 39 8.07 5.35 11.31
N ILE A 40 8.26 4.61 10.23
CA ILE A 40 9.58 4.06 9.87
C ILE A 40 9.95 4.57 8.48
N PRO A 41 10.83 5.57 8.37
CA PRO A 41 11.14 6.22 7.08
C PRO A 41 11.62 5.26 6.01
N GLU A 42 12.37 4.24 6.37
CA GLU A 42 12.90 3.26 5.41
C GLU A 42 11.77 2.45 4.78
N LEU A 43 10.82 2.01 5.61
CA LEU A 43 9.65 1.27 5.12
C LEU A 43 8.72 2.18 4.31
N LEU A 44 8.60 3.43 4.73
CA LEU A 44 7.78 4.39 4.01
C LEU A 44 8.34 4.63 2.60
N GLN A 45 9.65 4.67 2.47
CA GLN A 45 10.29 4.84 1.17
C GLN A 45 10.02 3.65 0.25
N GLU A 46 10.12 2.43 0.79
CA GLU A 46 9.79 1.23 0.03
C GLU A 46 8.33 1.21 -0.38
N TYR A 47 7.44 1.58 0.52
CA TYR A 47 6.01 1.66 0.26
C TYR A 47 5.73 2.65 -0.88
N LYS A 48 6.36 3.83 -0.83
CA LYS A 48 6.21 4.84 -1.88
C LYS A 48 6.66 4.29 -3.23
N THR A 49 7.78 3.57 -3.25
CA THR A 49 8.29 2.97 -4.48
C THR A 49 7.27 1.99 -5.06
N LEU A 50 6.66 1.17 -4.21
CA LEU A 50 5.63 0.24 -4.67
C LEU A 50 4.43 0.97 -5.26
N LEU A 51 4.01 2.07 -4.64
CA LEU A 51 2.91 2.88 -5.17
C LEU A 51 3.27 3.52 -6.51
N ASP A 52 4.50 3.98 -6.65
CA ASP A 52 4.96 4.59 -7.89
C ASP A 52 5.04 3.58 -9.03
N LEU A 53 5.37 2.31 -8.71
CA LEU A 53 5.44 1.26 -9.71
C LEU A 53 4.06 0.78 -10.16
N ALA A 54 3.02 1.02 -9.37
CA ALA A 54 1.66 0.62 -9.73
C ALA A 54 1.15 1.51 -10.84
N GLU A 55 0.66 0.90 -11.93
CA GLU A 55 0.12 1.66 -13.05
C GLU A 55 -1.32 2.07 -12.75
N PRO A 56 -1.62 3.38 -12.70
CA PRO A 56 -2.97 3.84 -12.35
C PRO A 56 -4.06 3.30 -13.27
N ASP A 57 -3.75 3.10 -14.54
CA ASP A 57 -4.73 2.62 -15.52
C ASP A 57 -5.22 1.21 -15.23
N LEU A 58 -4.42 0.42 -14.49
CA LEU A 58 -4.77 -0.94 -14.13
C LEU A 58 -5.50 -1.04 -12.79
N LEU A 59 -5.62 0.09 -12.08
CA LEU A 59 -6.23 0.12 -10.77
C LEU A 59 -7.70 0.54 -10.85
N GLN A 60 -8.51 0.02 -9.93
CA GLN A 60 -9.88 0.47 -9.77
C GLN A 60 -9.89 1.96 -9.37
N ILE A 61 -10.98 2.66 -9.69
CA ILE A 61 -11.07 4.10 -9.42
C ILE A 61 -10.86 4.42 -7.95
N SER A 62 -11.48 3.63 -7.07
CA SER A 62 -11.34 3.84 -5.61
C SER A 62 -9.89 3.68 -5.16
N LEU A 63 -9.21 2.68 -5.72
CA LEU A 63 -7.82 2.41 -5.37
C LEU A 63 -6.89 3.52 -5.89
N ARG A 64 -7.16 4.02 -7.09
CA ARG A 64 -6.41 5.16 -7.64
C ARG A 64 -6.52 6.39 -6.74
N THR A 65 -7.72 6.66 -6.24
CA THR A 65 -7.96 7.80 -5.35
C THR A 65 -7.17 7.66 -4.05
N VAL A 66 -7.22 6.48 -3.44
CA VAL A 66 -6.47 6.21 -2.19
C VAL A 66 -4.97 6.36 -2.44
N ARG A 67 -4.46 5.78 -3.53
CA ARG A 67 -3.05 5.89 -3.90
C ARG A 67 -2.62 7.35 -4.03
N LYS A 68 -3.39 8.14 -4.74
CA LYS A 68 -3.10 9.55 -4.95
C LYS A 68 -3.06 10.32 -3.62
N ASN A 69 -4.04 10.07 -2.75
CA ASN A 69 -4.11 10.74 -1.45
C ASN A 69 -2.92 10.37 -0.57
N ILE A 70 -2.53 9.10 -0.57
CA ILE A 70 -1.38 8.64 0.21
C ILE A 70 -0.08 9.25 -0.31
N LEU A 71 0.11 9.29 -1.62
CA LEU A 71 1.31 9.88 -2.21
C LEU A 71 1.44 11.36 -1.85
N LYS A 72 0.32 12.07 -1.75
CA LYS A 72 0.33 13.47 -1.31
C LYS A 72 0.79 13.61 0.14
N LYS A 73 0.44 12.65 0.99
CA LYS A 73 0.84 12.67 2.41
C LYS A 73 2.31 12.36 2.60
N ILE A 74 2.90 11.59 1.70
CA ILE A 74 4.31 11.18 1.80
C ILE A 74 5.26 12.31 1.40
N ARG A 75 4.84 13.23 0.58
CA ARG A 75 5.66 14.33 0.12
C ARG A 75 6.16 15.22 1.24
#